data_3f9385c087b55772498c52a14075ef39
#
_entry.id   3f9385c087b55772498c52a14075ef39
#
_cell.length_a   1.000
_cell.length_b   1.000
_cell.length_c   1.000
_cell.angle_alpha   90.00
_cell.angle_beta   90.00
_cell.angle_gamma   90.00
#
_symmetry.space_group_name_H-M   'P 1'
#
loop_
_entity.id
_entity.type
_entity.pdbx_description
1 polymer ?
#
loop_
_entity_poly.entity_id
_entity_poly.type
_entity_poly.pdbx_seq_one_letter_code
_entity_poly.pdbx_strand_id
1 'polypeptide(L)'
;MLIESDLLLPIIKKGDRLGAVSERVLGQIKDGGLTGVYASTAALQEVVFWLYNRGLRQEAIQAVNAFKLLRNLEWVPLSPDICLQAAIIIKEYGVGPFDAYHAATALSRDSVVMSTEHVYGRIPGLTVLDPHVV
;
A
#
# COMPACT_ATOMS: atom_id res chain seq x y z
N MET A 1 10.13 -0.74 4.82
CA MET A 1 8.76 -0.59 5.37
C MET A 1 7.80 -0.38 4.21
N LEU A 2 6.80 -1.22 4.12
CA LEU A 2 5.77 -1.13 3.07
C LEU A 2 4.66 -0.18 3.49
N ILE A 3 4.24 0.69 2.55
CA ILE A 3 2.94 1.37 2.64
C ILE A 3 1.99 0.74 1.63
N GLU A 4 0.71 0.74 1.94
CA GLU A 4 -0.31 0.18 1.06
C GLU A 4 -1.35 1.22 0.62
N SER A 5 -2.39 0.77 -0.07
CA SER A 5 -3.40 1.64 -0.65
C SER A 5 -4.18 2.46 0.39
N ASP A 6 -4.25 2.03 1.65
CA ASP A 6 -4.90 2.79 2.73
C ASP A 6 -4.25 4.15 3.01
N LEU A 7 -2.99 4.34 2.57
CA LEU A 7 -2.29 5.62 2.64
C LEU A 7 -2.24 6.38 1.30
N LEU A 8 -2.65 5.75 0.20
CA LEU A 8 -2.73 6.39 -1.12
C LEU A 8 -4.15 6.87 -1.45
N LEU A 9 -5.13 6.00 -1.22
CA LEU A 9 -6.53 6.31 -1.53
C LEU A 9 -7.06 7.57 -0.82
N PRO A 10 -6.74 7.84 0.45
CA PRO A 10 -7.23 9.06 1.10
C PRO A 10 -6.81 10.36 0.43
N ILE A 11 -5.72 10.34 -0.34
CA ILE A 11 -5.27 11.53 -1.10
C ILE A 11 -6.26 11.90 -2.21
N ILE A 12 -6.92 10.89 -2.80
CA ILE A 12 -7.89 11.08 -3.89
C ILE A 12 -9.35 11.03 -3.42
N LYS A 13 -9.62 10.48 -2.25
CA LYS A 13 -10.95 10.47 -1.65
C LYS A 13 -11.18 11.76 -0.87
N LYS A 14 -12.11 12.57 -1.30
CA LYS A 14 -12.46 13.81 -0.57
C LYS A 14 -13.09 13.47 0.78
N GLY A 15 -12.61 14.14 1.84
CA GLY A 15 -13.18 13.99 3.18
C GLY A 15 -12.86 12.69 3.88
N ASP A 16 -11.88 11.94 3.39
CA ASP A 16 -11.45 10.71 4.05
C ASP A 16 -10.79 11.03 5.40
N ARG A 17 -11.15 10.26 6.44
CA ARG A 17 -10.62 10.44 7.80
C ARG A 17 -9.10 10.25 7.89
N LEU A 18 -8.50 9.52 6.97
CA LEU A 18 -7.05 9.29 6.91
C LEU A 18 -6.33 10.31 6.03
N GLY A 19 -7.04 11.27 5.43
CA GLY A 19 -6.44 12.25 4.52
C GLY A 19 -5.26 12.99 5.12
N ALA A 20 -5.41 13.55 6.32
CA ALA A 20 -4.34 14.28 6.99
C ALA A 20 -3.15 13.38 7.36
N VAL A 21 -3.42 12.15 7.78
CA VAL A 21 -2.37 11.15 8.09
C VAL A 21 -1.60 10.79 6.83
N SER A 22 -2.31 10.53 5.74
CA SER A 22 -1.71 10.19 4.44
C SER A 22 -0.83 11.33 3.93
N GLU A 23 -1.32 12.56 3.94
CA GLU A 23 -0.55 13.73 3.52
C GLU A 23 0.73 13.88 4.33
N ARG A 24 0.65 13.72 5.65
CA ARG A 24 1.81 13.79 6.53
C ARG A 24 2.83 12.69 6.21
N VAL A 25 2.39 11.44 6.12
CA VAL A 25 3.28 10.30 5.86
C VAL A 25 3.93 10.44 4.48
N LEU A 26 3.15 10.72 3.44
CA LEU A 26 3.70 10.89 2.09
C LEU A 26 4.62 12.11 2.01
N GLY A 27 4.32 13.18 2.75
CA GLY A 27 5.21 14.33 2.88
C GLY A 27 6.56 13.95 3.48
N GLN A 28 6.55 13.20 4.58
CA GLN A 28 7.78 12.72 5.22
C GLN A 28 8.61 11.79 4.31
N ILE A 29 7.95 10.97 3.50
CA ILE A 29 8.64 10.14 2.50
C ILE A 29 9.32 11.04 1.46
N LYS A 30 8.58 11.95 0.87
CA LYS A 30 9.08 12.88 -0.16
C LYS A 30 10.27 13.71 0.32
N ASP A 31 10.22 14.17 1.56
CA ASP A 31 11.23 15.02 2.16
C ASP A 31 12.41 14.25 2.76
N GLY A 32 12.37 12.93 2.74
CA GLY A 32 13.43 12.07 3.28
C GLY A 32 13.40 11.88 4.79
N GLY A 33 12.31 12.29 5.46
CA GLY A 33 12.13 12.07 6.90
C GLY A 33 11.81 10.60 7.21
N LEU A 34 11.16 9.91 6.28
CA LEU A 34 10.98 8.46 6.32
C LEU A 34 11.77 7.86 5.17
N THR A 35 12.67 6.93 5.47
CA THR A 35 13.54 6.28 4.48
C THR A 35 13.24 4.78 4.37
N GLY A 36 13.68 4.15 3.28
CA GLY A 36 13.48 2.72 3.05
C GLY A 36 12.01 2.34 2.85
N VAL A 37 11.20 3.26 2.35
CA VAL A 37 9.76 3.04 2.13
C VAL A 37 9.53 2.52 0.72
N TYR A 38 8.70 1.50 0.62
CA TYR A 38 8.31 0.90 -0.67
C TYR A 38 6.82 0.56 -0.67
N ALA A 39 6.28 0.33 -1.85
CA ALA A 39 4.90 -0.11 -2.04
C ALA A 39 4.85 -1.16 -3.14
N SER A 40 3.91 -2.10 -3.03
CA SER A 40 3.62 -3.04 -4.11
C SER A 40 2.89 -2.34 -5.24
N THR A 41 3.16 -2.71 -6.48
CA THR A 41 2.37 -2.25 -7.63
C THR A 41 0.89 -2.66 -7.52
N ALA A 42 0.56 -3.64 -6.66
CA ALA A 42 -0.82 -3.96 -6.31
C ALA A 42 -1.57 -2.75 -5.73
N ALA A 43 -0.89 -1.84 -5.03
CA ALA A 43 -1.52 -0.62 -4.52
C ALA A 43 -1.99 0.30 -5.65
N LEU A 44 -1.24 0.38 -6.75
CA LEU A 44 -1.66 1.12 -7.94
C LEU A 44 -2.87 0.47 -8.61
N GLN A 45 -2.92 -0.87 -8.64
CA GLN A 45 -4.08 -1.59 -9.16
C GLN A 45 -5.33 -1.28 -8.33
N GLU A 46 -5.22 -1.23 -7.01
CA GLU A 46 -6.33 -0.85 -6.14
C GLU A 46 -6.82 0.57 -6.42
N VAL A 47 -5.91 1.51 -6.63
CA VAL A 47 -6.25 2.89 -7.01
C VAL A 47 -7.04 2.91 -8.32
N VAL A 48 -6.57 2.18 -9.35
CA VAL A 48 -7.26 2.07 -10.63
C VAL A 48 -8.65 1.46 -10.46
N PHE A 49 -8.78 0.37 -9.70
CA PHE A 49 -10.05 -0.29 -9.42
C PHE A 49 -11.04 0.66 -8.75
N TRP A 50 -10.59 1.38 -7.73
CA TRP A 50 -11.44 2.29 -6.99
C TRP A 50 -12.00 3.40 -7.90
N LEU A 51 -11.16 3.98 -8.75
CA LEU A 51 -11.57 5.01 -9.69
C LEU A 51 -12.41 4.47 -10.85
N TYR A 52 -12.05 3.29 -11.38
CA TYR A 52 -12.82 2.60 -12.42
C TYR A 52 -14.27 2.36 -11.98
N ASN A 53 -14.46 1.87 -10.75
CA ASN A 53 -15.80 1.58 -10.22
C ASN A 53 -16.66 2.83 -10.08
N ARG A 54 -16.07 4.02 -10.11
CA ARG A 54 -16.75 5.32 -10.04
C ARG A 54 -16.84 6.02 -11.39
N GLY A 55 -16.42 5.37 -12.47
CA GLY A 55 -16.43 5.95 -13.81
C GLY A 55 -15.40 7.04 -14.03
N LEU A 56 -14.38 7.13 -13.17
CA LEU A 56 -13.36 8.20 -13.18
C LEU A 56 -12.12 7.74 -13.93
N ARG A 57 -12.25 7.56 -15.25
CA ARG A 57 -11.18 6.98 -16.09
C ARG A 57 -9.98 7.92 -16.27
N GLN A 58 -10.23 9.20 -16.50
CA GLN A 58 -9.17 10.19 -16.67
C GLN A 58 -8.42 10.39 -15.34
N GLU A 59 -9.14 10.44 -14.23
CA GLU A 59 -8.58 10.57 -12.89
C GLU A 59 -7.70 9.38 -12.53
N ALA A 60 -8.01 8.18 -13.05
CA ALA A 60 -7.16 6.99 -12.86
C ALA A 60 -5.78 7.19 -13.50
N ILE A 61 -5.72 7.74 -14.71
CA ILE A 61 -4.44 8.05 -15.38
C ILE A 61 -3.66 9.08 -14.56
N GLN A 62 -4.31 10.14 -14.11
CA GLN A 62 -3.69 11.21 -13.35
C GLN A 62 -3.15 10.71 -12.00
N ALA A 63 -3.95 9.90 -11.28
CA ALA A 63 -3.58 9.37 -9.97
C ALA A 63 -2.37 8.42 -10.07
N VAL A 64 -2.39 7.47 -11.00
CA VAL A 64 -1.28 6.52 -11.17
C VAL A 64 -0.01 7.27 -11.57
N ASN A 65 -0.13 8.25 -12.47
CA ASN A 65 1.02 9.03 -12.90
C ASN A 65 1.63 9.83 -11.74
N ALA A 66 0.80 10.44 -10.89
CA ALA A 66 1.26 11.18 -9.72
C ALA A 66 1.94 10.26 -8.70
N PHE A 67 1.33 9.11 -8.37
CA PHE A 67 1.92 8.17 -7.39
C PHE A 67 3.22 7.55 -7.92
N LYS A 68 3.27 7.21 -9.18
CA LYS A 68 4.47 6.69 -9.83
C LYS A 68 5.68 7.63 -9.70
N LEU A 69 5.44 8.93 -9.62
CA LEU A 69 6.48 9.96 -9.54
C LEU A 69 6.82 10.39 -8.10
N LEU A 70 6.24 9.75 -7.08
CA LEU A 70 6.55 10.08 -5.69
C LEU A 70 8.02 9.81 -5.39
N ARG A 71 8.74 10.87 -4.98
CA ARG A 71 10.15 10.76 -4.63
C ARG A 71 10.32 9.91 -3.38
N ASN A 72 11.42 9.15 -3.34
CA ASN A 72 11.83 8.34 -2.20
C ASN A 72 10.87 7.18 -1.88
N LEU A 73 9.90 6.89 -2.75
CA LEU A 73 9.05 5.71 -2.67
C LEU A 73 9.48 4.72 -3.77
N GLU A 74 9.91 3.55 -3.34
CA GLU A 74 10.24 2.46 -4.28
C GLU A 74 8.98 1.67 -4.63
N TRP A 75 8.72 1.43 -5.91
CA TRP A 75 7.65 0.55 -6.36
C TRP A 75 8.20 -0.85 -6.59
N VAL A 76 7.67 -1.83 -5.86
CA VAL A 76 8.07 -3.25 -5.97
C VAL A 76 7.09 -3.96 -6.91
N PRO A 77 7.56 -4.47 -8.05
CA PRO A 77 6.68 -5.18 -8.99
C PRO A 77 6.11 -6.46 -8.37
N LEU A 78 4.85 -6.74 -8.68
CA LEU A 78 4.18 -7.96 -8.30
C LEU A 78 4.72 -9.11 -9.16
N SER A 79 5.69 -9.85 -8.63
CA SER A 79 6.35 -10.95 -9.34
C SER A 79 5.55 -12.26 -9.20
N PRO A 80 5.82 -13.28 -10.06
CA PRO A 80 5.21 -14.60 -9.89
C PRO A 80 5.47 -15.23 -8.52
N ASP A 81 6.67 -15.05 -7.95
CA ASP A 81 7.01 -15.58 -6.62
C ASP A 81 6.19 -14.89 -5.52
N ILE A 82 6.01 -13.58 -5.60
CA ILE A 82 5.16 -12.84 -4.67
C ILE A 82 3.70 -13.31 -4.81
N CYS A 83 3.22 -13.52 -6.02
CA CYS A 83 1.86 -14.03 -6.26
C CYS A 83 1.66 -15.41 -5.64
N LEU A 84 2.65 -16.31 -5.76
CA LEU A 84 2.58 -17.64 -5.14
C LEU A 84 2.53 -17.52 -3.62
N GLN A 85 3.40 -16.70 -3.04
CA GLN A 85 3.41 -16.46 -1.59
C GLN A 85 2.09 -15.88 -1.11
N ALA A 86 1.51 -14.95 -1.86
CA ALA A 86 0.20 -14.37 -1.56
C ALA A 86 -0.90 -15.45 -1.58
N ALA A 87 -0.88 -16.35 -2.56
CA ALA A 87 -1.86 -17.44 -2.64
C ALA A 87 -1.77 -18.37 -1.41
N ILE A 88 -0.56 -18.64 -0.92
CA ILE A 88 -0.34 -19.42 0.29
C ILE A 88 -0.91 -18.67 1.52
N ILE A 89 -0.66 -17.38 1.63
CA ILE A 89 -1.18 -16.53 2.71
C ILE A 89 -2.71 -16.53 2.72
N ILE A 90 -3.34 -16.40 1.56
CA ILE A 90 -4.81 -16.46 1.43
C ILE A 90 -5.33 -17.79 1.97
N LYS A 91 -4.71 -18.89 1.56
CA LYS A 91 -5.12 -20.24 1.98
C LYS A 91 -4.99 -20.44 3.49
N GLU A 92 -3.88 -20.02 4.06
CA GLU A 92 -3.56 -20.29 5.48
C GLU A 92 -4.25 -19.33 6.44
N TYR A 93 -4.44 -18.07 6.07
CA TYR A 93 -4.92 -17.03 6.99
C TYR A 93 -6.26 -16.43 6.59
N GLY A 94 -6.80 -16.78 5.41
CA GLY A 94 -8.12 -16.34 4.97
C GLY A 94 -8.23 -14.84 4.73
N VAL A 95 -7.13 -14.17 4.38
CA VAL A 95 -7.13 -12.74 4.06
C VAL A 95 -7.50 -12.52 2.59
N GLY A 96 -7.91 -11.29 2.25
CA GLY A 96 -8.24 -10.94 0.87
C GLY A 96 -7.02 -10.88 -0.05
N PRO A 97 -7.22 -10.94 -1.39
CA PRO A 97 -6.09 -10.99 -2.33
C PRO A 97 -5.15 -9.78 -2.25
N PHE A 98 -5.67 -8.57 -2.20
CA PHE A 98 -4.79 -7.38 -2.15
C PHE A 98 -4.01 -7.32 -0.84
N ASP A 99 -4.64 -7.60 0.29
CA ASP A 99 -3.94 -7.69 1.58
C ASP A 99 -2.83 -8.73 1.53
N ALA A 100 -3.08 -9.88 0.89
CA ALA A 100 -2.09 -10.93 0.72
C ALA A 100 -0.94 -10.49 -0.18
N TYR A 101 -1.18 -9.73 -1.24
CA TYR A 101 -0.13 -9.18 -2.10
C TYR A 101 0.76 -8.21 -1.35
N HIS A 102 0.19 -7.32 -0.55
CA HIS A 102 0.96 -6.40 0.29
C HIS A 102 1.78 -7.15 1.33
N ALA A 103 1.17 -8.11 2.02
CA ALA A 103 1.86 -8.92 3.02
C ALA A 103 3.02 -9.72 2.42
N ALA A 104 2.80 -10.37 1.28
CA ALA A 104 3.85 -11.14 0.60
C ALA A 104 5.00 -10.23 0.13
N THR A 105 4.68 -9.03 -0.35
CA THR A 105 5.70 -8.06 -0.75
C THR A 105 6.53 -7.64 0.45
N ALA A 106 5.91 -7.32 1.58
CA ALA A 106 6.62 -6.95 2.81
C ALA A 106 7.51 -8.10 3.33
N LEU A 107 6.98 -9.33 3.34
CA LEU A 107 7.74 -10.51 3.77
C LEU A 107 8.96 -10.80 2.87
N SER A 108 8.92 -10.39 1.62
CA SER A 108 10.07 -10.50 0.69
C SER A 108 11.14 -9.44 0.94
N ARG A 109 10.87 -8.46 1.79
CA ARG A 109 11.77 -7.33 2.12
C ARG A 109 12.06 -7.31 3.61
N ASP A 110 11.67 -6.25 4.30
CA ASP A 110 11.97 -6.04 5.71
C ASP A 110 10.87 -6.56 6.67
N SER A 111 9.78 -7.11 6.14
CA SER A 111 8.65 -7.64 6.90
C SER A 111 7.92 -6.59 7.75
N VAL A 112 7.99 -5.33 7.36
CA VAL A 112 7.32 -4.23 8.07
C VAL A 112 6.24 -3.62 7.18
N VAL A 113 5.02 -3.51 7.71
CA VAL A 113 3.88 -2.88 7.04
C VAL A 113 3.40 -1.70 7.86
N MET A 114 3.26 -0.55 7.25
CA MET A 114 2.58 0.61 7.86
C MET A 114 1.14 0.61 7.37
N SER A 115 0.18 0.35 8.24
CA SER A 115 -1.23 0.26 7.89
C SER A 115 -2.13 0.46 9.11
N THR A 116 -3.35 0.91 8.86
CA THR A 116 -4.42 0.93 9.86
C THR A 116 -5.22 -0.37 9.91
N GLU A 117 -4.97 -1.28 8.97
CA GLU A 117 -5.72 -2.53 8.86
C GLU A 117 -5.23 -3.58 9.86
N HIS A 118 -6.17 -4.15 10.62
CA HIS A 118 -5.83 -5.19 11.61
C HIS A 118 -5.46 -6.53 10.99
N VAL A 119 -5.80 -6.75 9.73
CA VAL A 119 -5.58 -8.02 9.03
C VAL A 119 -4.11 -8.46 9.05
N TYR A 120 -3.18 -7.53 8.95
CA TYR A 120 -1.75 -7.84 8.90
C TYR A 120 -1.22 -8.43 10.21
N GLY A 121 -1.85 -8.10 11.34
CA GLY A 121 -1.48 -8.68 12.64
C GLY A 121 -1.74 -10.18 12.75
N ARG A 122 -2.55 -10.76 11.85
CA ARG A 122 -2.82 -12.18 11.80
C ARG A 122 -1.80 -12.99 11.01
N ILE A 123 -0.93 -12.30 10.28
CA ILE A 123 0.07 -12.94 9.42
C ILE A 123 1.40 -13.02 10.16
N PRO A 124 1.88 -14.25 10.47
CA PRO A 124 3.14 -14.41 11.20
C PRO A 124 4.32 -13.81 10.44
N GLY A 125 5.24 -13.21 11.18
CA GLY A 125 6.46 -12.63 10.64
C GLY A 125 6.35 -11.15 10.26
N LEU A 126 5.14 -10.58 10.20
CA LEU A 126 4.96 -9.17 9.92
C LEU A 126 4.98 -8.32 11.20
N THR A 127 5.68 -7.20 11.11
CA THR A 127 5.58 -6.11 12.10
C THR A 127 4.67 -5.03 11.51
N VAL A 128 3.65 -4.63 12.26
CA VAL A 128 2.68 -3.62 11.82
C VAL A 128 2.93 -2.31 12.55
N LEU A 129 3.08 -1.23 11.80
CA LEU A 129 3.22 0.13 12.34
C LEU A 129 1.95 0.92 12.05
N ASP A 130 1.46 1.61 13.06
CA ASP A 130 0.31 2.50 12.93
C ASP A 130 0.78 3.84 12.33
N PRO A 131 0.23 4.28 11.19
CA PRO A 131 0.61 5.55 10.57
C PRO A 131 0.28 6.78 11.42
N HIS A 132 -0.62 6.66 12.39
CA HIS A 132 -0.96 7.78 13.29
C HIS A 132 0.19 8.18 14.21
N VAL A 133 1.09 7.25 14.53
CA VAL A 133 2.19 7.46 15.49
C VAL A 133 3.56 7.62 14.82
N VAL A 134 3.57 7.73 13.52
CA VAL A 134 4.81 7.90 12.74
C VAL A 134 5.06 9.37 12.39
#